data_3c2adaa75bba1b3e26cd8082b00141c3
#
_entry.id   3c2adaa75bba1b3e26cd8082b00141c3
#
_cell.length_a   1.000
_cell.length_b   1.000
_cell.length_c   1.000
_cell.angle_alpha   90.00
_cell.angle_beta   90.00
_cell.angle_gamma   90.00
#
_symmetry.space_group_name_H-M   'P 1'
#
loop_
_entity.id
_entity.type
_entity.pdbx_description
1 polymer ?
#
loop_
_entity_poly.entity_id
_entity_poly.type
_entity_poly.pdbx_seq_one_letter_code
_entity_poly.pdbx_strand_id
1 'polypeptide(L)'
;MKNLILLLVLICSSAFAVQVPVPEFAKYINDLTGTLIREEVSTLTSQIKTLTQKSHAQLIVLVVETTGDETIEQYATRVFERWQPGHKNLDDGILLAGKIIQYILKLATDLRVF
;
A
#
# COMPACT_ATOMS: atom_id res chain seq x y z
N MET A 1 1.96 32.75 38.17
CA MET A 1 2.59 31.42 38.06
C MET A 1 1.59 30.30 37.80
N LYS A 2 0.44 30.29 38.47
CA LYS A 2 -0.59 29.25 38.23
C LYS A 2 -1.15 29.26 36.79
N ASN A 3 -1.29 30.43 36.18
CA ASN A 3 -1.82 30.59 34.82
C ASN A 3 -0.82 30.18 33.74
N LEU A 4 0.48 30.22 34.01
CA LEU A 4 1.52 29.81 33.07
C LEU A 4 1.59 28.28 32.96
N ILE A 5 1.37 27.58 34.06
CA ILE A 5 1.32 26.11 34.09
C ILE A 5 0.09 25.60 33.38
N LEU A 6 -1.06 26.30 33.54
CA LEU A 6 -2.30 25.98 32.84
C LEU A 6 -2.18 26.20 31.31
N LEU A 7 -1.47 27.25 30.90
CA LEU A 7 -1.18 27.53 29.51
C LEU A 7 -0.25 26.48 28.89
N LEU A 8 0.73 26.00 29.64
CA LEU A 8 1.67 24.96 29.21
C LEU A 8 0.97 23.60 29.01
N VAL A 9 -0.01 23.29 29.84
CA VAL A 9 -0.82 22.07 29.72
C VAL A 9 -1.74 22.11 28.52
N LEU A 10 -2.20 23.29 28.11
CA LEU A 10 -3.03 23.47 26.92
C LEU A 10 -2.23 23.33 25.60
N ILE A 11 -0.92 23.58 25.62
CA ILE A 11 -0.05 23.45 24.46
C ILE A 11 0.34 21.96 24.21
N CYS A 12 0.17 21.11 25.23
CA CYS A 12 0.33 19.66 25.12
C CYS A 12 -0.86 18.94 24.48
N SER A 13 -1.78 19.66 23.82
CA SER A 13 -2.85 19.03 23.06
C SER A 13 -2.24 18.35 21.83
N SER A 14 -1.89 17.12 22.06
CA SER A 14 -1.72 15.98 21.13
C SER A 14 -1.87 16.33 19.65
N ALA A 15 -0.74 16.50 18.99
CA ALA A 15 -0.67 16.28 17.57
C ALA A 15 -1.02 14.81 17.31
N PHE A 16 -2.30 14.50 17.12
CA PHE A 16 -2.69 13.19 16.61
C PHE A 16 -2.19 13.11 15.17
N ALA A 17 -1.16 12.31 14.94
CA ALA A 17 -0.74 11.96 13.60
C ALA A 17 -1.93 11.34 12.87
N VAL A 18 -2.37 11.98 11.77
CA VAL A 18 -3.48 11.48 10.96
C VAL A 18 -2.97 10.29 10.16
N GLN A 19 -3.40 9.10 10.54
CA GLN A 19 -3.13 7.88 9.78
C GLN A 19 -4.17 7.71 8.68
N VAL A 20 -3.70 7.40 7.47
CA VAL A 20 -4.58 7.02 6.37
C VAL A 20 -5.11 5.61 6.64
N PRO A 21 -6.43 5.39 6.61
CA PRO A 21 -6.98 4.06 6.84
C PRO A 21 -6.48 3.05 5.81
N VAL A 22 -6.29 1.81 6.25
CA VAL A 22 -6.00 0.70 5.34
C VAL A 22 -7.27 0.41 4.54
N PRO A 23 -7.22 0.46 3.19
CA PRO A 23 -8.39 0.14 2.38
C PRO A 23 -8.76 -1.34 2.46
N GLU A 24 -10.00 -1.66 2.10
CA GLU A 24 -10.41 -3.04 2.01
C GLU A 24 -9.73 -3.75 0.84
N PHE A 25 -9.32 -4.97 1.06
CA PHE A 25 -8.77 -5.81 0.00
C PHE A 25 -9.86 -6.20 -1.00
N ALA A 26 -9.64 -5.95 -2.27
CA ALA A 26 -10.61 -6.26 -3.32
C ALA A 26 -10.07 -7.26 -4.35
N LYS A 27 -8.82 -7.10 -4.79
CA LYS A 27 -8.27 -7.86 -5.91
C LYS A 27 -6.74 -7.72 -6.01
N TYR A 28 -6.15 -8.29 -7.03
CA TYR A 28 -4.70 -8.23 -7.25
C TYR A 28 -4.18 -6.81 -7.41
N ILE A 29 -4.96 -5.93 -8.04
CA ILE A 29 -4.59 -4.53 -8.25
C ILE A 29 -5.65 -3.65 -7.60
N ASN A 30 -5.23 -2.88 -6.62
CA ASN A 30 -6.07 -1.97 -5.84
C ASN A 30 -5.57 -0.55 -6.11
N ASP A 31 -6.11 0.10 -7.14
CA ASP A 31 -5.78 1.47 -7.50
C ASP A 31 -6.84 2.42 -6.94
N LEU A 32 -6.52 3.09 -5.84
CA LEU A 32 -7.40 4.07 -5.21
C LEU A 32 -7.32 5.44 -5.88
N THR A 33 -6.37 5.63 -6.78
CA THR A 33 -6.15 6.91 -7.45
C THR A 33 -6.89 7.03 -8.78
N GLY A 34 -7.32 5.90 -9.35
CA GLY A 34 -7.95 5.87 -10.65
C GLY A 34 -7.02 6.25 -11.81
N THR A 35 -5.71 6.18 -11.59
CA THR A 35 -4.74 6.57 -12.62
C THR A 35 -4.49 5.49 -13.66
N LEU A 36 -4.61 4.22 -13.26
CA LEU A 36 -4.51 3.10 -14.20
C LEU A 36 -5.78 2.99 -15.03
N ILE A 37 -5.63 2.92 -16.34
CA ILE A 37 -6.75 2.65 -17.24
C ILE A 37 -7.09 1.14 -17.21
N ARG A 38 -8.27 0.81 -17.70
CA ARG A 38 -8.79 -0.58 -17.66
C ARG A 38 -7.85 -1.57 -18.33
N GLU A 39 -7.26 -1.22 -19.45
CA GLU A 39 -6.34 -2.06 -20.21
C GLU A 39 -5.05 -2.33 -19.44
N GLU A 40 -4.53 -1.33 -18.73
CA GLU A 40 -3.35 -1.47 -17.90
C GLU A 40 -3.63 -2.40 -16.71
N VAL A 41 -4.77 -2.23 -16.05
CA VAL A 41 -5.20 -3.11 -14.96
C VAL A 41 -5.35 -4.54 -15.46
N SER A 42 -5.95 -4.74 -16.62
CA SER A 42 -6.14 -6.06 -17.22
C SER A 42 -4.80 -6.72 -17.56
N THR A 43 -3.87 -5.99 -18.16
CA THR A 43 -2.54 -6.48 -18.50
C THR A 43 -1.74 -6.86 -17.26
N LEU A 44 -1.72 -5.99 -16.26
CA LEU A 44 -1.00 -6.24 -15.00
C LEU A 44 -1.62 -7.44 -14.26
N THR A 45 -2.93 -7.54 -14.23
CA THR A 45 -3.63 -8.68 -13.60
C THR A 45 -3.24 -9.99 -14.26
N SER A 46 -3.17 -10.03 -15.59
CA SER A 46 -2.73 -11.22 -16.33
C SER A 46 -1.28 -11.60 -16.01
N GLN A 47 -0.40 -10.61 -15.93
CA GLN A 47 0.99 -10.82 -15.56
C GLN A 47 1.13 -11.37 -14.13
N ILE A 48 0.36 -10.83 -13.19
CA ILE A 48 0.35 -11.29 -11.80
C ILE A 48 -0.14 -12.73 -11.71
N LYS A 49 -1.20 -13.09 -12.44
CA LYS A 49 -1.72 -14.46 -12.49
C LYS A 49 -0.67 -15.43 -13.03
N THR A 50 0.04 -15.04 -14.09
CA THR A 50 1.13 -15.84 -14.66
C THR A 50 2.27 -16.02 -13.66
N LEU A 51 2.66 -14.96 -12.99
CA LEU A 51 3.68 -15.03 -11.94
C LEU A 51 3.27 -16.00 -10.82
N THR A 52 2.05 -15.89 -10.35
CA THR A 52 1.51 -16.77 -9.30
C THR A 52 1.53 -18.24 -9.73
N GLN A 53 1.17 -18.54 -10.98
CA GLN A 53 1.20 -19.89 -11.50
C GLN A 53 2.62 -20.47 -11.57
N LYS A 54 3.61 -19.64 -11.87
CA LYS A 54 5.00 -20.08 -12.00
C LYS A 54 5.74 -20.18 -10.67
N SER A 55 5.54 -19.19 -9.79
CA SER A 55 6.30 -19.06 -8.55
C SER A 55 5.54 -19.48 -7.31
N HIS A 56 4.23 -19.65 -7.42
CA HIS A 56 3.28 -19.84 -6.31
C HIS A 56 3.20 -18.67 -5.33
N ALA A 57 3.91 -17.57 -5.58
CA ALA A 57 3.83 -16.37 -4.78
C ALA A 57 2.56 -15.57 -5.12
N GLN A 58 1.90 -15.01 -4.11
CA GLN A 58 0.77 -14.11 -4.30
C GLN A 58 1.26 -12.67 -4.29
N LEU A 59 1.20 -11.99 -5.43
CA LEU A 59 1.53 -10.57 -5.56
C LEU A 59 0.25 -9.74 -5.55
N ILE A 60 0.22 -8.74 -4.69
CA ILE A 60 -0.87 -7.76 -4.59
C ILE A 60 -0.27 -6.37 -4.77
N VAL A 61 -0.94 -5.55 -5.55
CA VAL A 61 -0.55 -4.16 -5.84
C VAL A 61 -1.55 -3.20 -5.20
N LEU A 62 -1.03 -2.20 -4.51
CA LEU A 62 -1.81 -1.10 -3.93
C LEU A 62 -1.23 0.23 -4.38
N VAL A 63 -2.07 1.08 -4.92
CA VAL A 63 -1.70 2.45 -5.30
C VAL A 63 -2.59 3.43 -4.53
N VAL A 64 -1.96 4.34 -3.79
CA VAL A 64 -2.63 5.36 -2.97
C VAL A 64 -2.11 6.75 -3.33
N GLU A 65 -2.93 7.77 -3.11
CA GLU A 65 -2.54 9.16 -3.33
C GLU A 65 -1.58 9.66 -2.26
N THR A 66 -1.82 9.24 -1.02
CA THR A 66 -1.03 9.67 0.14
C THR A 66 -0.96 8.60 1.20
N THR A 67 0.08 8.64 2.00
CA THR A 67 0.21 7.82 3.21
C THR A 67 0.09 8.67 4.48
N GLY A 68 -0.33 9.94 4.35
CA GLY A 68 -0.41 10.86 5.47
C GLY A 68 0.97 11.14 6.06
N ASP A 69 1.05 11.07 7.38
CA ASP A 69 2.29 11.33 8.12
C ASP A 69 3.22 10.11 8.19
N GLU A 70 2.78 8.96 7.71
CA GLU A 70 3.60 7.75 7.68
C GLU A 70 4.51 7.71 6.45
N THR A 71 5.65 7.02 6.59
CA THR A 71 6.44 6.63 5.44
C THR A 71 5.70 5.56 4.64
N ILE A 72 6.09 5.36 3.38
CA ILE A 72 5.47 4.30 2.56
C ILE A 72 5.73 2.91 3.17
N GLU A 73 6.87 2.70 3.79
CA GLU A 73 7.23 1.44 4.45
C GLU A 73 6.33 1.17 5.66
N GLN A 74 6.09 2.18 6.50
CA GLN A 74 5.20 2.06 7.65
C GLN A 74 3.77 1.77 7.22
N TYR A 75 3.28 2.49 6.22
CA TYR A 75 1.94 2.28 5.67
C TYR A 75 1.81 0.88 5.04
N ALA A 76 2.76 0.48 4.23
CA ALA A 76 2.76 -0.83 3.60
C ALA A 76 2.79 -1.98 4.62
N THR A 77 3.50 -1.82 5.72
CA THR A 77 3.52 -2.80 6.82
C THR A 77 2.14 -2.97 7.43
N ARG A 78 1.43 -1.88 7.70
CA ARG A 78 0.05 -1.94 8.22
C ARG A 78 -0.91 -2.62 7.24
N VAL A 79 -0.79 -2.31 5.95
CA VAL A 79 -1.60 -2.94 4.90
C VAL A 79 -1.30 -4.44 4.83
N PHE A 80 -0.03 -4.80 4.83
CA PHE A 80 0.39 -6.21 4.78
C PHE A 80 -0.15 -7.01 5.98
N GLU A 81 -0.06 -6.45 7.17
CA GLU A 81 -0.59 -7.08 8.38
C GLU A 81 -2.11 -7.26 8.32
N ARG A 82 -2.82 -6.28 7.76
CA ARG A 82 -4.28 -6.33 7.64
C ARG A 82 -4.75 -7.30 6.56
N TRP A 83 -4.12 -7.26 5.40
CA TRP A 83 -4.54 -8.05 4.25
C TRP A 83 -4.00 -9.47 4.27
N GLN A 84 -2.87 -9.69 4.92
CA GLN A 84 -2.19 -11.00 5.00
C GLN A 84 -2.09 -11.69 3.65
N PRO A 85 -1.41 -11.07 2.65
CA PRO A 85 -1.25 -11.69 1.34
C PRO A 85 -0.49 -13.01 1.44
N GLY A 86 -0.80 -13.93 0.54
CA GLY A 86 -0.19 -15.24 0.51
C GLY A 86 -1.12 -16.35 0.96
N HIS A 87 -0.66 -17.56 0.80
CA HIS A 87 -1.39 -18.73 1.23
C HIS A 87 -1.20 -18.97 2.74
N LYS A 88 -2.24 -19.47 3.38
CA LYS A 88 -2.21 -19.75 4.81
C LYS A 88 -1.07 -20.71 5.16
N ASN A 89 -0.23 -20.33 6.12
CA ASN A 89 0.95 -21.05 6.60
C ASN A 89 2.14 -21.12 5.60
N LEU A 90 2.08 -20.33 4.51
CA LEU A 90 3.18 -20.17 3.57
C LEU A 90 3.56 -18.69 3.51
N ASP A 91 4.81 -18.35 3.69
CA ASP A 91 5.30 -16.97 3.61
C ASP A 91 5.54 -16.56 2.16
N ASP A 92 4.52 -16.71 1.31
CA ASP A 92 4.58 -16.50 -0.13
C ASP A 92 3.82 -15.26 -0.62
N GLY A 93 3.43 -14.39 0.31
CA GLY A 93 2.75 -13.14 -0.03
C GLY A 93 3.72 -11.99 -0.29
N ILE A 94 3.45 -11.20 -1.32
CA ILE A 94 4.20 -10.00 -1.68
C ILE A 94 3.22 -8.85 -1.85
N LEU A 95 3.51 -7.71 -1.19
CA LEU A 95 2.76 -6.48 -1.38
C LEU A 95 3.66 -5.44 -2.04
N LEU A 96 3.24 -4.92 -3.18
CA LEU A 96 3.82 -3.76 -3.82
C LEU A 96 2.91 -2.56 -3.57
N ALA A 97 3.35 -1.64 -2.72
CA ALA A 97 2.63 -0.41 -2.42
C ALA A 97 3.38 0.81 -2.95
N GLY A 98 2.66 1.77 -3.51
CA GLY A 98 3.27 2.98 -4.05
C GLY A 98 2.34 4.16 -4.11
N LYS A 99 2.93 5.35 -4.01
CA LYS A 99 2.25 6.64 -4.16
C LYS A 99 2.30 7.16 -5.59
N ILE A 100 3.29 6.75 -6.37
CA ILE A 100 3.59 7.29 -7.68
C ILE A 100 3.46 6.15 -8.70
N ILE A 101 2.37 6.17 -9.41
CA ILE A 101 2.03 5.18 -10.42
C ILE A 101 3.06 5.03 -11.51
N GLN A 102 3.63 6.13 -11.98
CA GLN A 102 4.62 6.10 -13.05
C GLN A 102 5.85 5.28 -12.66
N TYR A 103 6.22 5.32 -11.39
CA TYR A 103 7.31 4.52 -10.87
C TYR A 103 6.96 3.02 -10.86
N ILE A 104 5.73 2.70 -10.45
CA ILE A 104 5.22 1.32 -10.41
C ILE A 104 5.08 0.76 -11.83
N LEU A 105 4.54 1.54 -12.75
CA LEU A 105 4.43 1.16 -14.17
C LEU A 105 5.79 0.93 -14.81
N LYS A 106 6.76 1.80 -14.52
CA LYS A 106 8.13 1.62 -14.98
C LYS A 106 8.73 0.33 -14.41
N LEU A 107 8.54 0.08 -13.13
CA LEU A 107 9.00 -1.14 -12.48
C LEU A 107 8.37 -2.37 -13.11
N ALA A 108 7.06 -2.36 -13.35
CA ALA A 108 6.34 -3.44 -14.01
C ALA A 108 6.79 -3.66 -15.46
N THR A 109 7.15 -2.58 -16.16
CA THR A 109 7.68 -2.63 -17.52
C THR A 109 9.12 -3.16 -17.55
N ASP A 110 9.95 -2.75 -16.59
CA ASP A 110 11.33 -3.20 -16.46
C ASP A 110 11.40 -4.67 -16.00
N LEU A 111 10.40 -5.15 -15.27
CA LEU A 111 10.25 -6.54 -14.84
C LEU A 111 9.61 -7.43 -15.91
N ARG A 112 9.93 -7.23 -17.17
CA ARG A 112 9.49 -8.10 -18.29
C ARG A 112 9.89 -9.57 -18.15
N VAL A 113 10.26 -9.98 -16.98
CA VAL A 113 10.66 -11.35 -16.64
C VAL A 113 9.45 -12.26 -16.44
N PHE A 114 8.26 -11.68 -16.45
CA PHE A 114 7.03 -12.41 -16.35
C PHE A 114 6.60 -12.90 -17.74
#